data_c3a5071cabe04a8697bcc261f74124fa
#
_entry.id   c3a5071cabe04a8697bcc261f74124fa
#
_cell.length_a   1.000
_cell.length_b   1.000
_cell.length_c   1.000
_cell.angle_alpha   90.00
_cell.angle_beta   90.00
_cell.angle_gamma   90.00
#
_symmetry.space_group_name_H-M   'P 1'
#
loop_
_entity.id
_entity.type
_entity.pdbx_description
1 polymer ?
#
loop_
_entity_poly.entity_id
_entity_poly.type
_entity_poly.pdbx_seq_one_letter_code
_entity_poly.pdbx_strand_id
1 'polypeptide(L)'
;MADIFDLFRKISKESASAAPISHIIVGLGNPGIRYQWTRHNAGFLAMDAITAKYGGNPERAKFNALVGETTIAGKRVLLMKPQTFMNHSGDAVEAAMSFYKLTPAQLLVISDDISLDVGKLRVRKSGSAGGQKGLNSIIESLGTQDFARIRVGVGQKPSPDYDLADWVLSVFSPEQREHLQKNSFPYVVAGVEKILAGDLDGAMQHCNGKGGI
;
A
#
# COMPACT_ATOMS: atom_id res chain seq x y z
N MET A 1 -44.25 7.57 -6.20
CA MET A 1 -43.26 7.76 -5.10
C MET A 1 -42.66 6.39 -4.82
N ALA A 2 -41.38 6.21 -5.04
CA ALA A 2 -40.72 4.95 -4.68
C ALA A 2 -40.75 4.82 -3.14
N ASP A 3 -41.25 3.66 -2.67
CA ASP A 3 -41.38 3.41 -1.23
C ASP A 3 -39.97 3.35 -0.62
N ILE A 4 -39.77 4.03 0.50
CA ILE A 4 -38.49 4.05 1.24
C ILE A 4 -38.05 2.62 1.58
N PHE A 5 -38.98 1.70 1.78
CA PHE A 5 -38.72 0.29 2.01
C PHE A 5 -38.17 -0.43 0.77
N ASP A 6 -38.56 -0.03 -0.45
CA ASP A 6 -38.00 -0.57 -1.69
C ASP A 6 -36.56 -0.07 -1.91
N LEU A 7 -36.28 1.19 -1.50
CA LEU A 7 -34.92 1.72 -1.51
C LEU A 7 -34.03 0.96 -0.52
N PHE A 8 -34.50 0.72 0.70
CA PHE A 8 -33.78 -0.08 1.69
C PHE A 8 -33.59 -1.53 1.27
N ARG A 9 -34.58 -2.15 0.63
CA ARG A 9 -34.46 -3.50 0.04
C ARG A 9 -33.41 -3.55 -1.09
N LYS A 10 -33.35 -2.51 -1.93
CA LYS A 10 -32.38 -2.42 -3.02
C LYS A 10 -30.96 -2.23 -2.45
N ILE A 11 -30.79 -1.32 -1.48
CA ILE A 11 -29.51 -1.11 -0.79
C ILE A 11 -29.06 -2.38 -0.05
N SER A 12 -29.97 -3.07 0.67
CA SER A 12 -29.61 -4.31 1.38
C SER A 12 -29.32 -5.47 0.42
N LYS A 13 -29.99 -5.55 -0.74
CA LYS A 13 -29.67 -6.55 -1.78
C LYS A 13 -28.33 -6.27 -2.46
N GLU A 14 -28.00 -5.02 -2.76
CA GLU A 14 -26.71 -4.64 -3.32
C GLU A 14 -25.56 -4.88 -2.33
N SER A 15 -25.75 -4.62 -1.03
CA SER A 15 -24.77 -4.93 0.01
C SER A 15 -24.64 -6.44 0.30
N ALA A 16 -25.68 -7.23 0.12
CA ALA A 16 -25.66 -8.68 0.33
C ALA A 16 -25.07 -9.47 -0.85
N SER A 17 -24.90 -8.86 -2.03
CA SER A 17 -24.39 -9.54 -3.23
C SER A 17 -22.89 -9.35 -3.50
N ALA A 18 -22.23 -8.49 -2.76
CA ALA A 18 -20.80 -8.25 -2.96
C ALA A 18 -19.96 -9.32 -2.26
N ALA A 19 -19.06 -9.99 -3.00
CA ALA A 19 -18.11 -10.94 -2.42
C ALA A 19 -17.39 -10.33 -1.23
N PRO A 20 -17.04 -11.10 -0.17
CA PRO A 20 -16.33 -10.59 0.99
C PRO A 20 -14.95 -10.03 0.59
N ILE A 21 -14.44 -9.05 1.36
CA ILE A 21 -13.06 -8.60 1.21
C ILE A 21 -12.14 -9.80 1.44
N SER A 22 -11.30 -10.08 0.47
CA SER A 22 -10.40 -11.23 0.47
C SER A 22 -8.93 -10.86 0.71
N HIS A 23 -8.55 -9.61 0.48
CA HIS A 23 -7.19 -9.11 0.66
C HIS A 23 -7.19 -7.66 1.11
N ILE A 24 -6.12 -7.25 1.78
CA ILE A 24 -5.84 -5.85 2.10
C ILE A 24 -4.55 -5.44 1.39
N ILE A 25 -4.59 -4.29 0.72
CA ILE A 25 -3.41 -3.63 0.16
C ILE A 25 -3.19 -2.35 0.95
N VAL A 26 -2.04 -2.25 1.60
CA VAL A 26 -1.65 -1.11 2.43
C VAL A 26 -0.56 -0.32 1.73
N GLY A 27 -0.80 0.94 1.43
CA GLY A 27 0.27 1.90 1.14
C GLY A 27 0.74 2.53 2.44
N LEU A 28 2.04 2.52 2.72
CA LEU A 28 2.59 3.20 3.88
C LEU A 28 2.94 4.66 3.58
N GLY A 29 2.70 5.53 4.56
CA GLY A 29 2.94 6.97 4.49
C GLY A 29 2.47 7.68 5.75
N ASN A 30 2.76 8.97 5.83
CA ASN A 30 2.28 9.87 6.88
C ASN A 30 1.12 10.74 6.36
N PRO A 31 0.08 10.98 7.16
CA PRO A 31 -1.05 11.83 6.78
C PRO A 31 -0.67 13.30 6.78
N GLY A 32 -1.37 14.08 5.95
CA GLY A 32 -1.26 15.54 5.87
C GLY A 32 -0.47 16.03 4.67
N ILE A 33 -0.86 17.23 4.20
CA ILE A 33 -0.36 17.83 2.96
C ILE A 33 1.16 18.03 2.92
N ARG A 34 1.77 18.31 4.07
CA ARG A 34 3.21 18.50 4.20
C ARG A 34 4.03 17.25 3.87
N TYR A 35 3.43 16.05 3.98
CA TYR A 35 4.08 14.77 3.71
C TYR A 35 3.78 14.20 2.33
N GLN A 36 2.84 14.81 1.60
CA GLN A 36 2.29 14.27 0.35
C GLN A 36 3.37 13.77 -0.63
N TRP A 37 4.45 14.52 -0.78
CA TRP A 37 5.50 14.23 -1.75
C TRP A 37 6.81 13.78 -1.12
N THR A 38 6.79 13.42 0.15
CA THR A 38 8.01 12.92 0.83
C THR A 38 8.34 11.50 0.38
N ARG A 39 9.61 11.15 0.52
CA ARG A 39 10.12 9.81 0.22
C ARG A 39 9.40 8.74 1.03
N HIS A 40 9.11 9.04 2.30
CA HIS A 40 8.39 8.13 3.20
C HIS A 40 6.93 7.87 2.78
N ASN A 41 6.38 8.70 1.89
CA ASN A 41 5.03 8.52 1.33
C ASN A 41 5.01 7.73 0.01
N ALA A 42 6.11 7.10 -0.39
CA ALA A 42 6.16 6.30 -1.62
C ALA A 42 5.04 5.24 -1.71
N GLY A 43 4.66 4.65 -0.56
CA GLY A 43 3.52 3.72 -0.50
C GLY A 43 2.16 4.40 -0.77
N PHE A 44 1.94 5.60 -0.23
CA PHE A 44 0.72 6.39 -0.53
C PHE A 44 0.66 6.79 -2.01
N LEU A 45 1.79 7.23 -2.58
CA LEU A 45 1.87 7.60 -3.99
C LEU A 45 1.64 6.40 -4.92
N ALA A 46 2.16 5.23 -4.57
CA ALA A 46 1.89 3.99 -5.29
C ALA A 46 0.41 3.59 -5.21
N MET A 47 -0.25 3.82 -4.06
CA MET A 47 -1.68 3.59 -3.92
C MET A 47 -2.50 4.47 -4.88
N ASP A 48 -2.09 5.73 -5.09
CA ASP A 48 -2.77 6.63 -6.03
C ASP A 48 -2.69 6.09 -7.48
N ALA A 49 -1.58 5.46 -7.87
CA ALA A 49 -1.47 4.80 -9.17
C ALA A 49 -2.38 3.54 -9.28
N ILE A 50 -2.53 2.78 -8.21
CA ILE A 50 -3.45 1.64 -8.17
C ILE A 50 -4.89 2.13 -8.35
N THR A 51 -5.28 3.17 -7.60
CA THR A 51 -6.64 3.73 -7.67
C THR A 51 -6.94 4.43 -8.99
N ALA A 52 -5.95 5.03 -9.64
CA ALA A 52 -6.10 5.57 -10.98
C ALA A 52 -6.50 4.50 -12.01
N LYS A 53 -6.05 3.26 -11.83
CA LYS A 53 -6.39 2.15 -12.73
C LYS A 53 -7.68 1.43 -12.33
N TYR A 54 -7.91 1.20 -11.05
CA TYR A 54 -8.97 0.32 -10.55
C TYR A 54 -10.11 1.03 -9.83
N GLY A 55 -9.99 2.32 -9.59
CA GLY A 55 -10.91 3.04 -8.70
C GLY A 55 -10.75 2.65 -7.23
N GLY A 56 -11.79 2.91 -6.43
CA GLY A 56 -11.80 2.56 -5.02
C GLY A 56 -10.91 3.45 -4.16
N ASN A 57 -10.84 4.75 -4.46
CA ASN A 57 -10.02 5.71 -3.72
C ASN A 57 -10.23 5.59 -2.22
N PRO A 58 -9.12 5.54 -1.42
CA PRO A 58 -9.20 5.52 0.03
C PRO A 58 -9.65 6.87 0.58
N GLU A 59 -10.95 7.05 0.73
CA GLU A 59 -11.57 8.31 1.19
C GLU A 59 -12.43 8.12 2.45
N ARG A 60 -12.87 6.88 2.72
CA ARG A 60 -13.71 6.58 3.88
C ARG A 60 -12.84 6.33 5.11
N ALA A 61 -13.07 7.06 6.20
CA ALA A 61 -12.38 6.84 7.47
C ALA A 61 -12.87 5.56 8.15
N LYS A 62 -11.97 4.58 8.36
CA LYS A 62 -12.19 3.34 9.11
C LYS A 62 -10.86 2.75 9.55
N PHE A 63 -10.81 2.09 10.72
CA PHE A 63 -9.60 1.44 11.25
C PHE A 63 -8.41 2.40 11.43
N ASN A 64 -8.64 3.65 11.85
CA ASN A 64 -7.61 4.68 11.89
C ASN A 64 -6.86 4.84 10.55
N ALA A 65 -7.55 4.66 9.44
CA ALA A 65 -7.06 4.75 8.08
C ALA A 65 -8.09 5.38 7.15
N LEU A 66 -7.65 5.87 6.02
CA LEU A 66 -8.52 6.07 4.85
C LEU A 66 -8.57 4.76 4.08
N VAL A 67 -9.80 4.30 3.77
CA VAL A 67 -10.04 3.04 3.08
C VAL A 67 -10.95 3.22 1.87
N GLY A 68 -10.72 2.39 0.87
CA GLY A 68 -11.57 2.23 -0.31
C GLY A 68 -11.64 0.77 -0.71
N GLU A 69 -12.58 0.40 -1.55
CA GLU A 69 -12.78 -0.98 -1.97
C GLU A 69 -12.82 -1.05 -3.49
N THR A 70 -12.17 -2.05 -4.05
CA THR A 70 -12.19 -2.30 -5.50
C THR A 70 -12.03 -3.79 -5.79
N THR A 71 -12.07 -4.16 -7.09
CA THR A 71 -11.80 -5.52 -7.54
C THR A 71 -10.56 -5.53 -8.42
N ILE A 72 -9.56 -6.35 -8.06
CA ILE A 72 -8.32 -6.55 -8.81
C ILE A 72 -8.11 -8.05 -8.99
N ALA A 73 -7.79 -8.50 -10.19
CA ALA A 73 -7.64 -9.92 -10.55
C ALA A 73 -8.79 -10.81 -10.05
N GLY A 74 -10.03 -10.32 -10.13
CA GLY A 74 -11.23 -11.02 -9.68
C GLY A 74 -11.42 -11.10 -8.17
N LYS A 75 -10.55 -10.50 -7.37
CA LYS A 75 -10.62 -10.47 -5.90
C LYS A 75 -11.08 -9.11 -5.40
N ARG A 76 -12.05 -9.09 -4.47
CA ARG A 76 -12.46 -7.87 -3.79
C ARG A 76 -11.43 -7.51 -2.72
N VAL A 77 -10.86 -6.33 -2.83
CA VAL A 77 -9.75 -5.86 -1.99
C VAL A 77 -10.09 -4.58 -1.25
N LEU A 78 -9.57 -4.45 -0.04
CA LEU A 78 -9.54 -3.20 0.71
C LEU A 78 -8.23 -2.48 0.39
N LEU A 79 -8.31 -1.26 -0.15
CA LEU A 79 -7.19 -0.33 -0.29
C LEU A 79 -7.11 0.53 0.96
N MET A 80 -5.92 0.68 1.55
CA MET A 80 -5.77 1.28 2.86
C MET A 80 -4.56 2.22 2.93
N LYS A 81 -4.79 3.44 3.40
CA LYS A 81 -3.77 4.45 3.75
C LYS A 81 -3.89 4.73 5.26
N PRO A 82 -3.04 4.13 6.14
CA PRO A 82 -3.07 4.40 7.59
C PRO A 82 -2.95 5.90 7.90
N GLN A 83 -3.68 6.36 8.91
CA GLN A 83 -3.65 7.77 9.37
C GLN A 83 -3.01 7.91 10.76
N THR A 84 -2.35 6.86 11.24
CA THR A 84 -1.73 6.71 12.56
C THR A 84 -0.30 7.21 12.64
N PHE A 85 0.20 7.90 11.62
CA PHE A 85 1.62 8.09 11.34
C PHE A 85 2.39 6.76 11.17
N MET A 86 3.62 6.83 10.63
CA MET A 86 4.35 5.66 10.16
C MET A 86 4.60 4.60 11.27
N ASN A 87 5.02 5.03 12.43
CA ASN A 87 5.39 4.16 13.56
C ASN A 87 4.21 3.44 14.24
N HIS A 88 2.96 3.78 13.89
CA HIS A 88 1.72 3.15 14.39
C HIS A 88 0.88 2.55 13.25
N SER A 89 1.47 2.28 12.09
CA SER A 89 0.74 1.70 10.95
C SER A 89 0.18 0.32 11.27
N GLY A 90 0.82 -0.43 12.16
CA GLY A 90 0.39 -1.75 12.59
C GLY A 90 -0.97 -1.77 13.25
N ASP A 91 -1.28 -0.78 14.10
CA ASP A 91 -2.57 -0.66 14.80
C ASP A 91 -3.75 -0.62 13.81
N ALA A 92 -3.58 0.16 12.73
CA ALA A 92 -4.59 0.28 11.69
C ALA A 92 -4.74 -1.02 10.87
N VAL A 93 -3.63 -1.66 10.54
CA VAL A 93 -3.61 -2.89 9.74
C VAL A 93 -4.20 -4.06 10.52
N GLU A 94 -3.80 -4.24 11.78
CA GLU A 94 -4.33 -5.28 12.66
C GLU A 94 -5.84 -5.16 12.85
N ALA A 95 -6.34 -3.94 13.13
CA ALA A 95 -7.76 -3.69 13.27
C ALA A 95 -8.56 -4.08 12.02
N ALA A 96 -8.04 -3.77 10.83
CA ALA A 96 -8.68 -4.13 9.58
C ALA A 96 -8.64 -5.65 9.31
N MET A 97 -7.48 -6.29 9.51
CA MET A 97 -7.32 -7.74 9.31
C MET A 97 -8.19 -8.54 10.27
N SER A 98 -8.26 -8.14 11.52
CA SER A 98 -9.12 -8.76 12.55
C SER A 98 -10.60 -8.64 12.18
N PHE A 99 -11.04 -7.44 11.75
CA PHE A 99 -12.43 -7.20 11.35
C PHE A 99 -12.87 -8.08 10.17
N TYR A 100 -12.01 -8.20 9.13
CA TYR A 100 -12.31 -9.03 7.96
C TYR A 100 -11.89 -10.49 8.12
N LYS A 101 -11.32 -10.88 9.28
CA LYS A 101 -10.84 -12.24 9.60
C LYS A 101 -9.83 -12.75 8.57
N LEU A 102 -8.90 -11.88 8.16
CA LEU A 102 -7.87 -12.19 7.18
C LEU A 102 -6.59 -12.68 7.86
N THR A 103 -5.85 -13.51 7.15
CA THR A 103 -4.53 -14.00 7.56
C THR A 103 -3.40 -13.16 6.94
N PRO A 104 -2.17 -13.20 7.45
CA PRO A 104 -1.04 -12.47 6.86
C PRO A 104 -0.79 -12.76 5.38
N ALA A 105 -1.13 -13.96 4.89
CA ALA A 105 -1.03 -14.31 3.46
C ALA A 105 -1.95 -13.46 2.55
N GLN A 106 -2.94 -12.80 3.12
CA GLN A 106 -3.90 -11.93 2.41
C GLN A 106 -3.55 -10.43 2.56
N LEU A 107 -2.38 -10.13 3.13
CA LEU A 107 -1.86 -8.78 3.28
C LEU A 107 -0.78 -8.51 2.24
N LEU A 108 -0.88 -7.37 1.56
CA LEU A 108 0.16 -6.79 0.73
C LEU A 108 0.50 -5.39 1.23
N VAL A 109 1.77 -5.14 1.53
CA VAL A 109 2.23 -3.83 2.00
C VAL A 109 3.16 -3.19 0.97
N ILE A 110 2.92 -1.91 0.66
CA ILE A 110 3.77 -1.10 -0.22
C ILE A 110 4.47 -0.05 0.63
N SER A 111 5.79 -0.02 0.61
CA SER A 111 6.63 0.86 1.44
C SER A 111 7.80 1.46 0.67
N ASP A 112 8.37 2.54 1.20
CA ASP A 112 9.67 3.05 0.79
C ASP A 112 10.82 2.11 1.17
N ASP A 113 11.95 2.23 0.44
CA ASP A 113 13.20 1.51 0.70
C ASP A 113 14.41 2.38 0.37
N ILE A 114 15.18 2.75 1.40
CA ILE A 114 16.39 3.58 1.26
C ILE A 114 17.59 2.80 0.69
N SER A 115 17.53 1.47 0.63
CA SER A 115 18.61 0.63 0.08
C SER A 115 18.53 0.47 -1.43
N LEU A 116 17.48 0.98 -2.06
CA LEU A 116 17.23 0.94 -3.49
C LEU A 116 17.32 2.33 -4.10
N ASP A 117 17.86 2.43 -5.30
CA ASP A 117 17.83 3.64 -6.09
C ASP A 117 16.39 4.13 -6.29
N VAL A 118 16.23 5.42 -6.54
CA VAL A 118 14.89 6.02 -6.70
C VAL A 118 14.11 5.29 -7.79
N GLY A 119 12.91 4.85 -7.43
CA GLY A 119 12.00 4.16 -8.33
C GLY A 119 12.24 2.67 -8.52
N LYS A 120 13.41 2.15 -8.17
CA LYS A 120 13.72 0.72 -8.27
C LYS A 120 12.84 -0.11 -7.34
N LEU A 121 12.31 -1.21 -7.83
CA LEU A 121 11.34 -2.03 -7.10
C LEU A 121 11.95 -3.31 -6.56
N ARG A 122 11.40 -3.77 -5.44
CA ARG A 122 11.70 -5.08 -4.85
C ARG A 122 10.45 -5.71 -4.24
N VAL A 123 9.99 -6.78 -4.84
CA VAL A 123 8.92 -7.64 -4.32
C VAL A 123 9.52 -8.74 -3.46
N ARG A 124 8.90 -9.01 -2.31
CA ARG A 124 9.29 -10.10 -1.38
C ARG A 124 8.05 -10.78 -0.83
N LYS A 125 8.12 -12.07 -0.61
CA LYS A 125 7.08 -12.87 0.05
C LYS A 125 7.00 -12.56 1.54
N SER A 126 8.14 -12.36 2.17
CA SER A 126 8.30 -12.13 3.60
C SER A 126 9.62 -11.42 3.87
N GLY A 127 9.95 -11.13 5.12
CA GLY A 127 11.24 -10.61 5.55
C GLY A 127 11.15 -9.49 6.59
N SER A 128 12.30 -9.11 7.14
CA SER A 128 12.39 -8.04 8.15
C SER A 128 11.97 -6.67 7.59
N ALA A 129 11.72 -5.74 8.50
CA ALA A 129 11.39 -4.35 8.16
C ALA A 129 12.54 -3.61 7.45
N GLY A 130 13.79 -4.01 7.65
CA GLY A 130 14.96 -3.31 7.10
C GLY A 130 15.07 -1.87 7.56
N GLY A 131 14.64 -1.56 8.79
CA GLY A 131 14.64 -0.23 9.38
C GLY A 131 13.43 0.65 9.01
N GLN A 132 12.52 0.19 8.14
CA GLN A 132 11.30 0.93 7.82
C GLN A 132 10.30 0.82 8.97
N LYS A 133 9.99 1.96 9.62
CA LYS A 133 9.21 2.01 10.88
C LYS A 133 7.78 1.47 10.73
N GLY A 134 7.11 1.70 9.60
CA GLY A 134 5.76 1.22 9.36
C GLY A 134 5.71 -0.30 9.17
N LEU A 135 6.67 -0.88 8.45
CA LEU A 135 6.81 -2.33 8.34
C LEU A 135 7.11 -2.95 9.71
N ASN A 136 7.97 -2.31 10.53
CA ASN A 136 8.27 -2.79 11.87
C ASN A 136 7.01 -2.81 12.74
N SER A 137 6.25 -1.73 12.74
CA SER A 137 4.97 -1.62 13.46
C SER A 137 3.99 -2.72 13.03
N ILE A 138 3.86 -3.01 11.73
CA ILE A 138 2.99 -4.08 11.24
C ILE A 138 3.48 -5.46 11.71
N ILE A 139 4.80 -5.72 11.65
CA ILE A 139 5.40 -6.98 12.11
C ILE A 139 5.15 -7.17 13.61
N GLU A 140 5.32 -6.13 14.42
CA GLU A 140 5.07 -6.17 15.86
C GLU A 140 3.58 -6.44 16.18
N SER A 141 2.65 -5.71 15.54
CA SER A 141 1.21 -5.89 15.75
C SER A 141 0.71 -7.28 15.32
N LEU A 142 1.20 -7.80 14.19
CA LEU A 142 0.77 -9.10 13.67
C LEU A 142 1.55 -10.30 14.24
N GLY A 143 2.66 -10.06 14.93
CA GLY A 143 3.54 -11.11 15.45
C GLY A 143 4.23 -11.95 14.36
N THR A 144 4.26 -11.46 13.12
CA THR A 144 4.85 -12.19 11.98
C THR A 144 5.34 -11.24 10.90
N GLN A 145 6.34 -11.72 10.14
CA GLN A 145 6.84 -11.05 8.94
C GLN A 145 6.42 -11.75 7.64
N ASP A 146 5.52 -12.76 7.72
CA ASP A 146 5.12 -13.60 6.60
C ASP A 146 3.94 -13.01 5.81
N PHE A 147 4.14 -11.81 5.26
CA PHE A 147 3.21 -11.15 4.34
C PHE A 147 3.96 -10.57 3.14
N ALA A 148 3.27 -10.50 2.00
CA ALA A 148 3.85 -9.96 0.77
C ALA A 148 4.11 -8.45 0.87
N ARG A 149 5.18 -7.98 0.24
CA ARG A 149 5.52 -6.56 0.18
C ARG A 149 6.12 -6.15 -1.15
N ILE A 150 5.80 -4.94 -1.57
CA ILE A 150 6.47 -4.23 -2.67
C ILE A 150 7.23 -3.07 -2.05
N ARG A 151 8.54 -3.06 -2.20
CA ARG A 151 9.41 -1.98 -1.71
C ARG A 151 9.77 -1.08 -2.87
N VAL A 152 9.54 0.22 -2.72
CA VAL A 152 9.83 1.28 -3.70
C VAL A 152 11.09 2.02 -3.27
N GLY A 153 12.11 2.00 -4.08
CA GLY A 153 13.36 2.69 -3.84
C GLY A 153 13.17 4.20 -3.76
N VAL A 154 13.79 4.80 -2.76
CA VAL A 154 13.76 6.25 -2.54
C VAL A 154 15.16 6.87 -2.54
N GLY A 155 16.16 6.05 -2.84
CA GLY A 155 17.57 6.45 -2.85
C GLY A 155 18.19 6.45 -1.46
N GLN A 156 19.49 6.33 -1.43
CA GLN A 156 20.28 6.42 -0.20
C GLN A 156 20.40 7.88 0.25
N LYS A 157 20.61 8.09 1.54
CA LYS A 157 20.92 9.42 2.09
C LYS A 157 22.23 9.96 1.50
N PRO A 158 22.35 11.29 1.32
CA PRO A 158 23.46 11.91 0.58
C PRO A 158 24.83 11.73 1.24
N SER A 159 24.88 11.52 2.55
CA SER A 159 26.10 11.23 3.29
C SER A 159 25.80 10.30 4.48
N PRO A 160 26.81 9.59 5.03
CA PRO A 160 26.67 8.77 6.22
C PRO A 160 26.13 9.53 7.42
N ASP A 161 26.51 10.80 7.58
CA ASP A 161 26.14 11.64 8.72
C ASP A 161 24.78 12.33 8.56
N TYR A 162 24.14 12.22 7.36
CA TYR A 162 22.82 12.81 7.16
C TYR A 162 21.78 12.06 7.99
N ASP A 163 20.89 12.79 8.70
CA ASP A 163 19.84 12.17 9.50
C ASP A 163 18.87 11.39 8.62
N LEU A 164 18.55 10.16 9.03
CA LEU A 164 17.69 9.27 8.24
C LEU A 164 16.24 9.75 8.23
N ALA A 165 15.75 10.32 9.34
CA ALA A 165 14.38 10.83 9.40
C ALA A 165 14.24 12.04 8.48
N ASP A 166 15.21 12.95 8.47
CA ASP A 166 15.23 14.09 7.56
C ASP A 166 15.27 13.64 6.10
N TRP A 167 16.05 12.57 5.80
CA TRP A 167 16.10 12.03 4.44
C TRP A 167 14.76 11.50 3.97
N VAL A 168 14.13 10.61 4.71
CA VAL A 168 12.85 10.02 4.30
C VAL A 168 11.70 11.03 4.33
N LEU A 169 11.80 12.08 5.12
CA LEU A 169 10.84 13.19 5.15
C LEU A 169 11.16 14.28 4.12
N SER A 170 12.28 14.21 3.42
CA SER A 170 12.55 15.10 2.29
C SER A 170 11.65 14.76 1.10
N VAL A 171 11.35 15.78 0.27
CA VAL A 171 10.46 15.61 -0.89
C VAL A 171 11.22 15.07 -2.10
N PHE A 172 10.55 14.29 -2.92
CA PHE A 172 11.04 13.95 -4.26
C PHE A 172 11.11 15.20 -5.15
N SER A 173 12.17 15.32 -5.96
CA SER A 173 12.22 16.35 -6.98
C SER A 173 11.08 16.18 -8.00
N PRO A 174 10.71 17.23 -8.76
CA PRO A 174 9.70 17.10 -9.83
C PRO A 174 10.02 15.99 -10.82
N GLU A 175 11.30 15.85 -11.22
CA GLU A 175 11.78 14.84 -12.15
C GLU A 175 11.65 13.42 -11.55
N GLN A 176 11.98 13.26 -10.27
CA GLN A 176 11.81 11.99 -9.57
C GLN A 176 10.35 11.59 -9.47
N ARG A 177 9.44 12.55 -9.19
CA ARG A 177 7.99 12.31 -9.14
C ARG A 177 7.46 11.86 -10.49
N GLU A 178 7.85 12.55 -11.55
CA GLU A 178 7.48 12.19 -12.91
C GLU A 178 7.98 10.78 -13.28
N HIS A 179 9.23 10.48 -12.93
CA HIS A 179 9.83 9.15 -13.16
C HIS A 179 9.06 8.05 -12.39
N LEU A 180 8.75 8.26 -11.12
CA LEU A 180 7.95 7.33 -10.33
C LEU A 180 6.60 7.04 -10.98
N GLN A 181 5.91 8.09 -11.43
CA GLN A 181 4.60 7.97 -12.05
C GLN A 181 4.64 7.23 -13.39
N LYS A 182 5.63 7.54 -14.25
CA LYS A 182 5.69 7.00 -15.61
C LYS A 182 6.39 5.64 -15.70
N ASN A 183 7.40 5.39 -14.86
CA ASN A 183 8.29 4.25 -15.03
C ASN A 183 8.27 3.24 -13.86
N SER A 184 7.92 3.66 -12.63
CA SER A 184 7.96 2.78 -11.46
C SER A 184 6.59 2.26 -11.07
N PHE A 185 5.61 3.14 -10.91
CA PHE A 185 4.27 2.76 -10.45
C PHE A 185 3.50 1.85 -11.42
N PRO A 186 3.66 1.90 -12.76
CA PRO A 186 3.09 0.88 -13.63
C PRO A 186 3.55 -0.55 -13.28
N TYR A 187 4.82 -0.73 -12.90
CA TYR A 187 5.31 -2.02 -12.40
C TYR A 187 4.74 -2.39 -11.02
N VAL A 188 4.53 -1.40 -10.14
CA VAL A 188 3.84 -1.67 -8.85
C VAL A 188 2.44 -2.21 -9.11
N VAL A 189 1.68 -1.56 -10.00
CA VAL A 189 0.32 -1.99 -10.37
C VAL A 189 0.33 -3.40 -10.95
N ALA A 190 1.23 -3.70 -11.89
CA ALA A 190 1.37 -5.04 -12.45
C ALA A 190 1.80 -6.09 -11.41
N GLY A 191 2.66 -5.71 -10.46
CA GLY A 191 3.06 -6.55 -9.33
C GLY A 191 1.89 -6.90 -8.42
N VAL A 192 1.04 -5.91 -8.10
CA VAL A 192 -0.19 -6.11 -7.33
C VAL A 192 -1.13 -7.10 -8.02
N GLU A 193 -1.34 -6.95 -9.33
CA GLU A 193 -2.18 -7.86 -10.12
C GLU A 193 -1.69 -9.30 -10.03
N LYS A 194 -0.38 -9.51 -10.25
CA LYS A 194 0.23 -10.83 -10.20
C LYS A 194 0.14 -11.46 -8.81
N ILE A 195 0.44 -10.71 -7.75
CA ILE A 195 0.33 -11.18 -6.37
C ILE A 195 -1.11 -11.61 -6.05
N LEU A 196 -2.10 -10.80 -6.42
CA LEU A 196 -3.50 -11.12 -6.20
C LEU A 196 -3.99 -12.31 -7.05
N ALA A 197 -3.41 -12.50 -8.24
CA ALA A 197 -3.66 -13.69 -9.06
C ALA A 197 -3.00 -14.97 -8.49
N GLY A 198 -2.18 -14.86 -7.43
CA GLY A 198 -1.45 -15.98 -6.84
C GLY A 198 -0.06 -16.23 -7.46
N ASP A 199 0.38 -15.37 -8.38
CA ASP A 199 1.66 -15.46 -9.09
C ASP A 199 2.72 -14.53 -8.44
N LEU A 200 3.11 -14.84 -7.20
CA LEU A 200 4.11 -14.06 -6.49
C LEU A 200 5.51 -14.13 -7.15
N ASP A 201 5.88 -15.30 -7.65
CA ASP A 201 7.19 -15.50 -8.31
C ASP A 201 7.24 -14.70 -9.62
N GLY A 202 6.16 -14.71 -10.40
CA GLY A 202 6.02 -13.85 -11.57
C GLY A 202 6.03 -12.36 -11.22
N ALA A 203 5.48 -11.96 -10.08
CA ALA A 203 5.57 -10.58 -9.60
C ALA A 203 7.02 -10.21 -9.27
N MET A 204 7.77 -11.09 -8.57
CA MET A 204 9.18 -10.87 -8.26
C MET A 204 10.03 -10.78 -9.53
N GLN A 205 9.83 -11.67 -10.50
CA GLN A 205 10.55 -11.66 -11.77
C GLN A 205 10.25 -10.41 -12.60
N HIS A 206 8.99 -9.98 -12.61
CA HIS A 206 8.54 -8.82 -13.40
C HIS A 206 9.00 -7.49 -12.80
N CYS A 207 8.99 -7.33 -11.48
CA CYS A 207 9.17 -6.04 -10.80
C CYS A 207 10.59 -5.83 -10.27
N ASN A 208 11.29 -6.90 -9.81
CA ASN A 208 12.57 -6.73 -9.13
C ASN A 208 13.63 -6.11 -10.03
N GLY A 209 14.23 -5.01 -9.55
CA GLY A 209 15.23 -4.26 -10.28
C GLY A 209 14.69 -3.35 -11.39
N LYS A 210 13.36 -3.30 -11.59
CA LYS A 210 12.72 -2.41 -12.56
C LYS A 210 12.35 -1.06 -11.93
N GLY A 211 12.07 -0.08 -12.78
CA GLY A 211 11.57 1.24 -12.42
C GLY A 211 12.60 2.22 -11.88
N GLY A 212 13.87 1.85 -11.75
CA GLY A 212 14.90 2.74 -11.23
C GLY A 212 15.36 3.83 -12.21
N ILE A 213 15.82 4.97 -11.67
CA ILE A 213 16.56 6.01 -12.41
C ILE A 213 17.95 5.51 -12.63
#